data_042f9cf897897ed9020ded128f2c002a
#
_entry.id   042f9cf897897ed9020ded128f2c002a
#
_cell.length_a   1.000
_cell.length_b   1.000
_cell.length_c   1.000
_cell.angle_alpha   90.00
_cell.angle_beta   90.00
_cell.angle_gamma   90.00
#
_symmetry.space_group_name_H-M   'P 1'
#
loop_
_entity.id
_entity.type
_entity.pdbx_description
1 polymer ?
#
loop_
_entity_poly.entity_id
_entity_poly.type
_entity_poly.pdbx_seq_one_letter_code
_entity_poly.pdbx_strand_id
1 'polypeptide(L)'
;MRRIYLRPCGFVDTPVGFDGQVARLAGTMQYFAALELIETEFGKRVTRTLVPLADLDSRLAGLPDDLAQRARKQFTNCVSPRRPLAMGDRNIPLDQPRVMAILNCTPDSFSDGGKHGDDPDSVAETGGAMAASGAAIIDVGGESTRPGAPLVWEGDEIKRIEPVIARLARAGHAVSIDTRKAAVMQAALGAGAGMINDISALLYDDRAL
;
A
#
# COMPACT_ATOMS: atom_id res chain seq x y z
N MET A 1 11.27 -14.84 -24.83
CA MET A 1 12.11 -13.80 -24.21
C MET A 1 12.46 -14.26 -22.81
N ARG A 2 13.75 -14.30 -22.46
CA ARG A 2 14.25 -14.69 -21.14
C ARG A 2 14.23 -13.48 -20.20
N ARG A 3 13.80 -13.68 -18.94
CA ARG A 3 13.75 -12.64 -17.90
C ARG A 3 14.31 -13.17 -16.60
N ILE A 4 14.81 -12.29 -15.75
CA ILE A 4 15.29 -12.59 -14.41
C ILE A 4 14.55 -11.73 -13.39
N TYR A 5 14.26 -12.34 -12.23
CA TYR A 5 13.65 -11.68 -11.08
C TYR A 5 14.44 -12.03 -9.82
N LEU A 6 14.58 -11.05 -8.95
CA LEU A 6 15.20 -11.22 -7.64
C LEU A 6 14.11 -11.16 -6.56
N ARG A 7 14.13 -12.12 -5.64
CA ARG A 7 13.27 -12.14 -4.47
C ARG A 7 14.12 -12.20 -3.21
N PRO A 8 14.13 -11.15 -2.34
CA PRO A 8 14.80 -11.20 -1.04
C PRO A 8 14.26 -12.33 -0.19
N CYS A 9 15.15 -13.03 0.51
CA CYS A 9 14.84 -14.12 1.43
C CYS A 9 15.94 -14.28 2.49
N GLY A 10 15.75 -15.18 3.44
CA GLY A 10 16.68 -15.29 4.57
C GLY A 10 16.67 -14.02 5.42
N PHE A 11 15.47 -13.57 5.81
CA PHE A 11 15.31 -12.39 6.63
C PHE A 11 15.88 -12.60 8.03
N VAL A 12 16.52 -11.54 8.55
CA VAL A 12 17.08 -11.48 9.89
C VAL A 12 16.65 -10.18 10.58
N ASP A 13 16.52 -10.22 11.89
CA ASP A 13 16.02 -9.08 12.68
C ASP A 13 17.09 -8.00 12.93
N THR A 14 18.37 -8.35 12.79
CA THR A 14 19.48 -7.45 13.02
C THR A 14 20.63 -7.71 12.05
N PRO A 15 21.39 -6.68 11.64
CA PRO A 15 22.60 -6.87 10.85
C PRO A 15 23.81 -7.26 11.71
N VAL A 16 23.70 -7.24 13.04
CA VAL A 16 24.83 -7.47 13.97
C VAL A 16 25.31 -8.92 13.84
N GLY A 17 26.61 -9.09 13.61
CA GLY A 17 27.24 -10.39 13.39
C GLY A 17 27.17 -10.95 11.97
N PHE A 18 26.62 -10.15 11.03
CA PHE A 18 26.50 -10.54 9.62
C PHE A 18 27.39 -9.70 8.67
N ASP A 19 28.41 -9.06 9.12
CA ASP A 19 29.29 -8.11 8.43
C ASP A 19 29.39 -8.32 6.89
N GLY A 20 28.69 -7.49 6.14
CA GLY A 20 28.63 -7.56 4.67
C GLY A 20 27.81 -8.71 4.08
N GLN A 21 27.24 -9.60 4.90
CA GLN A 21 26.44 -10.74 4.43
C GLN A 21 24.94 -10.48 4.37
N VAL A 22 24.50 -9.31 4.82
CA VAL A 22 23.09 -8.89 4.79
C VAL A 22 22.93 -7.52 4.16
N ALA A 23 21.78 -7.27 3.56
CA ALA A 23 21.38 -5.97 3.04
C ALA A 23 20.05 -5.53 3.66
N ARG A 24 19.90 -4.22 3.82
CA ARG A 24 18.68 -3.62 4.34
C ARG A 24 17.61 -3.54 3.24
N LEU A 25 16.43 -4.06 3.50
CA LEU A 25 15.33 -4.01 2.53
C LEU A 25 14.70 -2.61 2.49
N ALA A 26 14.82 -1.94 1.35
CA ALA A 26 14.10 -0.69 1.04
C ALA A 26 14.21 0.43 2.10
N GLY A 27 15.30 0.44 2.88
CA GLY A 27 15.47 1.38 4.00
C GLY A 27 14.63 1.09 5.24
N THR A 28 13.93 -0.06 5.27
CA THR A 28 13.09 -0.50 6.41
C THR A 28 13.94 -1.07 7.56
N MET A 29 13.29 -1.59 8.59
CA MET A 29 13.97 -2.28 9.69
C MET A 29 14.27 -3.75 9.41
N GLN A 30 13.99 -4.22 8.18
CA GLN A 30 14.23 -5.61 7.79
C GLN A 30 15.54 -5.76 7.02
N TYR A 31 16.25 -6.86 7.29
CA TYR A 31 17.46 -7.24 6.60
C TYR A 31 17.29 -8.63 5.98
N PHE A 32 18.02 -8.90 4.90
CA PHE A 32 17.99 -10.20 4.23
C PHE A 32 19.40 -10.65 3.87
N ALA A 33 19.64 -11.96 3.96
CA ALA A 33 20.95 -12.58 3.75
C ALA A 33 21.08 -13.27 2.40
N ALA A 34 19.98 -13.47 1.67
CA ALA A 34 19.99 -14.18 0.41
C ALA A 34 18.94 -13.64 -0.57
N LEU A 35 19.12 -14.00 -1.83
CA LEU A 35 18.20 -13.70 -2.92
C LEU A 35 17.84 -15.01 -3.65
N GLU A 36 16.59 -15.18 -4.00
CA GLU A 36 16.21 -16.13 -5.03
C GLU A 36 16.32 -15.46 -6.40
N LEU A 37 17.16 -16.01 -7.25
CA LEU A 37 17.23 -15.69 -8.67
C LEU A 37 16.23 -16.59 -9.40
N ILE A 38 15.21 -16.00 -9.98
CA ILE A 38 14.16 -16.69 -10.72
C ILE A 38 14.27 -16.30 -12.18
N GLU A 39 14.62 -17.27 -13.03
CA GLU A 39 14.66 -17.06 -14.48
C GLU A 39 13.37 -17.60 -15.11
N THR A 40 12.83 -16.85 -16.05
CA THR A 40 11.65 -17.23 -16.82
C THR A 40 11.94 -17.14 -18.33
N GLU A 41 11.32 -18.02 -19.08
CA GLU A 41 11.33 -17.99 -20.54
C GLU A 41 9.89 -18.15 -21.05
N PHE A 42 9.46 -17.26 -21.95
CA PHE A 42 8.07 -17.19 -22.45
C PHE A 42 7.02 -17.21 -21.33
N GLY A 43 7.29 -16.50 -20.21
CA GLY A 43 6.41 -16.46 -19.04
C GLY A 43 6.44 -17.67 -18.11
N LYS A 44 7.16 -18.73 -18.45
CA LYS A 44 7.31 -19.93 -17.61
C LYS A 44 8.63 -19.88 -16.85
N ARG A 45 8.61 -20.29 -15.57
CA ARG A 45 9.82 -20.41 -14.74
C ARG A 45 10.70 -21.53 -15.26
N VAL A 46 11.96 -21.21 -15.55
CA VAL A 46 12.99 -22.15 -16.01
C VAL A 46 13.90 -22.59 -14.86
N THR A 47 14.38 -21.61 -14.07
CA THR A 47 15.24 -21.88 -12.92
C THR A 47 14.81 -21.09 -11.69
N ARG A 48 15.19 -21.59 -10.52
CA ARG A 48 15.11 -20.91 -9.24
C ARG A 48 16.35 -21.30 -8.43
N THR A 49 17.21 -20.33 -8.17
CA THR A 49 18.47 -20.56 -7.46
C THR A 49 18.54 -19.65 -6.25
N LEU A 50 18.81 -20.22 -5.08
CA LEU A 50 19.10 -19.45 -3.87
C LEU A 50 20.56 -19.00 -3.91
N VAL A 51 20.81 -17.72 -3.74
CA VAL A 51 22.13 -17.10 -3.77
C VAL A 51 22.34 -16.32 -2.47
N PRO A 52 23.31 -16.68 -1.64
CA PRO A 52 23.74 -15.84 -0.53
C PRO A 52 24.14 -14.45 -1.03
N LEU A 53 23.89 -13.42 -0.22
CA LEU A 53 24.20 -12.06 -0.62
C LEU A 53 25.68 -11.85 -0.92
N ALA A 54 26.56 -12.51 -0.13
CA ALA A 54 28.01 -12.47 -0.33
C ALA A 54 28.45 -13.01 -1.72
N ASP A 55 27.66 -13.90 -2.33
CA ASP A 55 27.98 -14.53 -3.60
C ASP A 55 27.29 -13.85 -4.79
N LEU A 56 26.48 -12.81 -4.54
CA LEU A 56 25.62 -12.18 -5.57
C LEU A 56 26.43 -11.70 -6.77
N ASP A 57 27.51 -10.96 -6.55
CA ASP A 57 28.31 -10.38 -7.64
C ASP A 57 28.94 -11.46 -8.53
N SER A 58 29.50 -12.51 -7.93
CA SER A 58 30.09 -13.63 -8.67
C SER A 58 29.02 -14.38 -9.47
N ARG A 59 27.83 -14.55 -8.90
CA ARG A 59 26.70 -15.21 -9.58
C ARG A 59 26.18 -14.37 -10.75
N LEU A 60 26.09 -13.06 -10.59
CA LEU A 60 25.66 -12.16 -11.67
C LEU A 60 26.69 -12.06 -12.79
N ALA A 61 28.01 -12.15 -12.49
CA ALA A 61 29.07 -12.15 -13.50
C ALA A 61 28.99 -13.37 -14.45
N GLY A 62 28.37 -14.46 -14.03
CA GLY A 62 28.16 -15.66 -14.85
C GLY A 62 26.90 -15.62 -15.73
N LEU A 63 26.14 -14.53 -15.72
CA LEU A 63 24.92 -14.35 -16.52
C LEU A 63 25.21 -13.57 -17.81
N PRO A 64 24.37 -13.71 -18.86
CA PRO A 64 24.35 -12.78 -19.99
C PRO A 64 24.19 -11.34 -19.51
N ASP A 65 24.87 -10.39 -20.20
CA ASP A 65 24.97 -9.00 -19.76
C ASP A 65 23.62 -8.32 -19.53
N ASP A 66 22.64 -8.56 -20.39
CA ASP A 66 21.30 -7.99 -20.28
C ASP A 66 20.56 -8.50 -19.04
N LEU A 67 20.72 -9.78 -18.67
CA LEU A 67 20.15 -10.37 -17.47
C LEU A 67 20.88 -9.89 -16.21
N ALA A 68 22.22 -9.83 -16.26
CA ALA A 68 23.03 -9.31 -15.17
C ALA A 68 22.69 -7.85 -14.84
N GLN A 69 22.55 -7.00 -15.87
CA GLN A 69 22.17 -5.60 -15.70
C GLN A 69 20.76 -5.46 -15.08
N ARG A 70 19.80 -6.26 -15.56
CA ARG A 70 18.45 -6.29 -14.98
C ARG A 70 18.44 -6.71 -13.51
N ALA A 71 19.21 -7.74 -13.18
CA ALA A 71 19.34 -8.22 -11.81
C ALA A 71 19.97 -7.16 -10.89
N ARG A 72 21.06 -6.50 -11.33
CA ARG A 72 21.68 -5.40 -10.55
C ARG A 72 20.70 -4.25 -10.32
N LYS A 73 19.93 -3.85 -11.35
CA LYS A 73 18.91 -2.81 -11.19
C LYS A 73 17.84 -3.21 -10.18
N GLN A 74 17.36 -4.46 -10.21
CA GLN A 74 16.40 -4.95 -9.23
C GLN A 74 16.98 -4.98 -7.82
N PHE A 75 18.23 -5.42 -7.66
CA PHE A 75 18.92 -5.40 -6.37
C PHE A 75 19.03 -3.97 -5.83
N THR A 76 19.51 -3.03 -6.65
CA THR A 76 19.55 -1.60 -6.28
C THR A 76 18.18 -1.10 -5.82
N ASN A 77 17.11 -1.43 -6.54
CA ASN A 77 15.75 -1.07 -6.16
C ASN A 77 15.31 -1.72 -4.85
N CYS A 78 15.73 -2.96 -4.57
CA CYS A 78 15.41 -3.66 -3.32
C CYS A 78 16.06 -3.01 -2.09
N VAL A 79 17.27 -2.47 -2.23
CA VAL A 79 18.01 -1.88 -1.11
C VAL A 79 17.83 -0.36 -0.99
N SER A 80 17.37 0.30 -2.05
CA SER A 80 17.14 1.74 -2.03
C SER A 80 15.96 2.11 -1.13
N PRO A 81 16.09 3.10 -0.25
CA PRO A 81 14.98 3.58 0.56
C PRO A 81 13.77 3.98 -0.30
N ARG A 82 12.58 3.64 0.15
CA ARG A 82 11.33 4.08 -0.47
C ARG A 82 11.13 5.57 -0.21
N ARG A 83 10.64 6.27 -1.24
CA ARG A 83 10.17 7.64 -1.04
C ARG A 83 8.94 7.61 -0.14
N PRO A 84 8.77 8.60 0.75
CA PRO A 84 7.51 8.75 1.48
C PRO A 84 6.32 8.86 0.53
N LEU A 85 5.17 8.39 0.97
CA LEU A 85 3.91 8.64 0.26
C LEU A 85 3.51 10.10 0.49
N ALA A 86 3.36 10.86 -0.59
CA ALA A 86 2.79 12.20 -0.54
C ALA A 86 1.27 12.09 -0.52
N MET A 87 0.62 12.57 0.54
CA MET A 87 -0.83 12.52 0.73
C MET A 87 -1.32 13.90 1.19
N GLY A 88 -1.69 14.76 0.23
CA GLY A 88 -1.93 16.18 0.49
C GLY A 88 -0.67 16.83 1.05
N ASP A 89 -0.80 17.54 2.17
CA ASP A 89 0.33 18.18 2.85
C ASP A 89 1.16 17.23 3.73
N ARG A 90 0.80 15.94 3.79
CA ARG A 90 1.49 14.94 4.58
C ARG A 90 2.43 14.08 3.74
N ASN A 91 3.59 13.78 4.32
CA ASN A 91 4.53 12.78 3.82
C ASN A 91 4.57 11.61 4.80
N ILE A 92 4.12 10.43 4.37
CA ILE A 92 4.10 9.21 5.18
C ILE A 92 5.37 8.40 4.88
N PRO A 93 6.36 8.37 5.80
CA PRO A 93 7.58 7.58 5.59
C PRO A 93 7.26 6.08 5.57
N LEU A 94 7.98 5.34 4.71
CA LEU A 94 7.83 3.89 4.54
C LEU A 94 9.04 3.11 5.10
N ASP A 95 9.72 3.67 6.08
CA ASP A 95 10.88 3.10 6.76
C ASP A 95 10.53 2.10 7.86
N GLN A 96 9.29 2.10 8.30
CA GLN A 96 8.72 1.19 9.30
C GLN A 96 7.23 0.94 8.98
N PRO A 97 6.61 -0.11 9.55
CA PRO A 97 5.18 -0.35 9.39
C PRO A 97 4.34 0.86 9.79
N ARG A 98 3.36 1.19 8.97
CA ARG A 98 2.38 2.26 9.22
C ARG A 98 1.00 1.67 9.29
N VAL A 99 0.21 2.12 10.25
CA VAL A 99 -1.17 1.67 10.39
C VAL A 99 -2.06 2.52 9.50
N MET A 100 -2.87 1.86 8.68
CA MET A 100 -4.00 2.44 7.97
C MET A 100 -5.27 1.98 8.69
N ALA A 101 -5.99 2.92 9.31
CA ALA A 101 -7.21 2.63 10.05
C ALA A 101 -8.44 2.74 9.15
N ILE A 102 -9.33 1.77 9.21
CA ILE A 102 -10.56 1.71 8.39
C ILE A 102 -11.68 2.47 9.10
N LEU A 103 -12.25 3.45 8.43
CA LEU A 103 -13.38 4.25 8.87
C LEU A 103 -14.58 4.01 7.95
N ASN A 104 -15.51 3.16 8.37
CA ASN A 104 -16.69 2.83 7.58
C ASN A 104 -17.80 3.86 7.80
N CYS A 105 -18.22 4.54 6.72
CA CYS A 105 -19.35 5.48 6.68
C CYS A 105 -20.63 4.76 6.21
N THR A 106 -20.90 3.55 6.74
CA THR A 106 -22.13 2.79 6.42
C THR A 106 -23.14 2.93 7.57
N PRO A 107 -24.46 2.95 7.29
CA PRO A 107 -25.50 3.12 8.31
C PRO A 107 -25.40 2.14 9.47
N ASP A 108 -24.92 0.91 9.23
CA ASP A 108 -24.78 -0.14 10.24
C ASP A 108 -23.52 -0.01 11.11
N SER A 109 -22.55 0.81 10.71
CA SER A 109 -21.23 0.87 11.38
C SER A 109 -21.26 1.64 12.69
N PHE A 110 -22.31 2.43 12.93
CA PHE A 110 -22.48 3.28 14.11
C PHE A 110 -23.74 2.93 14.91
N SER A 111 -24.30 1.72 14.71
CA SER A 111 -25.57 1.26 15.30
C SER A 111 -25.52 0.88 16.78
N ASP A 112 -24.43 1.11 17.50
CA ASP A 112 -24.38 0.91 18.95
C ASP A 112 -25.16 2.01 19.71
N GLY A 113 -26.46 2.07 19.41
CA GLY A 113 -27.48 2.60 20.33
C GLY A 113 -27.68 4.11 20.45
N GLY A 114 -27.18 4.93 19.52
CA GLY A 114 -27.33 6.36 19.69
C GLY A 114 -27.43 7.20 18.43
N LYS A 115 -28.33 8.15 18.46
CA LYS A 115 -28.79 9.18 17.55
C LYS A 115 -27.76 9.95 16.68
N HIS A 116 -26.50 9.50 16.51
CA HIS A 116 -25.41 10.21 15.86
C HIS A 116 -24.74 9.44 14.72
N GLY A 117 -25.27 8.28 14.32
CA GLY A 117 -24.62 7.37 13.35
C GLY A 117 -24.40 7.92 11.92
N ASP A 118 -25.12 8.97 11.54
CA ASP A 118 -25.07 9.56 10.19
C ASP A 118 -24.50 11.00 10.17
N ASP A 119 -24.06 11.52 11.33
CA ASP A 119 -23.48 12.87 11.40
C ASP A 119 -22.01 12.87 10.93
N PRO A 120 -21.68 13.55 9.83
CA PRO A 120 -20.31 13.60 9.30
C PRO A 120 -19.28 14.19 10.29
N ASP A 121 -19.70 15.03 11.24
CA ASP A 121 -18.80 15.58 12.24
C ASP A 121 -18.37 14.50 13.24
N SER A 122 -19.30 13.73 13.75
CA SER A 122 -19.04 12.62 14.67
C SER A 122 -18.18 11.52 14.03
N VAL A 123 -18.43 11.21 12.74
CA VAL A 123 -17.63 10.23 11.99
C VAL A 123 -16.19 10.75 11.80
N ALA A 124 -16.03 12.03 11.46
CA ALA A 124 -14.71 12.64 11.30
C ALA A 124 -13.95 12.72 12.65
N GLU A 125 -14.64 12.99 13.77
CA GLU A 125 -14.03 12.93 15.10
C GLU A 125 -13.50 11.53 15.42
N THR A 126 -14.25 10.48 15.06
CA THR A 126 -13.80 9.08 15.20
C THR A 126 -12.52 8.84 14.40
N GLY A 127 -12.47 9.30 13.15
CA GLY A 127 -11.26 9.21 12.32
C GLY A 127 -10.08 9.99 12.93
N GLY A 128 -10.34 11.18 13.48
CA GLY A 128 -9.35 11.95 14.21
C GLY A 128 -8.81 11.24 15.45
N ALA A 129 -9.67 10.56 16.21
CA ALA A 129 -9.28 9.73 17.36
C ALA A 129 -8.41 8.52 16.92
N MET A 130 -8.72 7.89 15.78
CA MET A 130 -7.88 6.83 15.21
C MET A 130 -6.48 7.36 14.86
N ALA A 131 -6.40 8.55 14.27
CA ALA A 131 -5.12 9.21 13.96
C ALA A 131 -4.33 9.54 15.24
N ALA A 132 -5.00 10.07 16.27
CA ALA A 132 -4.39 10.34 17.57
C ALA A 132 -3.89 9.05 18.27
N SER A 133 -4.53 7.91 17.99
CA SER A 133 -4.12 6.59 18.49
C SER A 133 -2.98 5.96 17.66
N GLY A 134 -2.47 6.66 16.63
CA GLY A 134 -1.29 6.24 15.87
C GLY A 134 -1.54 5.78 14.44
N ALA A 135 -2.76 5.88 13.91
CA ALA A 135 -2.99 5.64 12.50
C ALA A 135 -2.30 6.73 11.64
N ALA A 136 -1.50 6.30 10.69
CA ALA A 136 -0.84 7.20 9.75
C ALA A 136 -1.76 7.63 8.60
N ILE A 137 -2.73 6.80 8.25
CA ILE A 137 -3.70 7.01 7.18
C ILE A 137 -5.08 6.59 7.69
N ILE A 138 -6.11 7.35 7.33
CA ILE A 138 -7.51 7.01 7.57
C ILE A 138 -8.12 6.59 6.23
N ASP A 139 -8.56 5.34 6.14
CA ASP A 139 -9.18 4.75 4.95
C ASP A 139 -10.69 4.80 5.07
N VAL A 140 -11.32 5.68 4.32
CA VAL A 140 -12.75 5.98 4.40
C VAL A 140 -13.50 5.12 3.39
N GLY A 141 -14.52 4.37 3.83
CA GLY A 141 -15.37 3.54 2.98
C GLY A 141 -16.85 3.86 3.13
N GLY A 142 -17.56 4.08 2.04
CA GLY A 142 -19.02 4.37 2.01
C GLY A 142 -19.90 3.19 1.62
N GLU A 143 -19.31 2.11 1.12
CA GLU A 143 -19.94 0.85 0.74
C GLU A 143 -19.29 -0.33 1.47
N SER A 144 -20.08 -1.31 1.88
CA SER A 144 -19.52 -2.54 2.45
C SER A 144 -19.04 -3.46 1.32
N THR A 145 -17.75 -3.83 1.35
CA THR A 145 -17.16 -4.79 0.39
C THR A 145 -17.33 -6.26 0.82
N ARG A 146 -18.10 -6.54 1.90
CA ARG A 146 -18.36 -7.90 2.37
C ARG A 146 -19.16 -8.70 1.33
N PRO A 147 -18.90 -10.00 1.14
CA PRO A 147 -19.71 -10.85 0.29
C PRO A 147 -21.20 -10.78 0.64
N GLY A 148 -22.07 -10.48 -0.34
CA GLY A 148 -23.51 -10.36 -0.14
C GLY A 148 -24.03 -9.01 0.36
N ALA A 149 -23.15 -8.03 0.58
CA ALA A 149 -23.58 -6.67 0.88
C ALA A 149 -24.36 -6.08 -0.32
N PRO A 150 -25.44 -5.33 -0.07
CA PRO A 150 -26.17 -4.66 -1.14
C PRO A 150 -25.30 -3.60 -1.80
N LEU A 151 -25.41 -3.49 -3.12
CA LEU A 151 -24.76 -2.43 -3.88
C LEU A 151 -25.34 -1.07 -3.50
N VAL A 152 -24.47 -0.13 -3.24
CA VAL A 152 -24.84 1.27 -2.96
C VAL A 152 -24.72 2.06 -4.27
N TRP A 153 -25.71 2.89 -4.57
CA TRP A 153 -25.60 3.80 -5.71
C TRP A 153 -24.48 4.84 -5.47
N GLU A 154 -23.69 5.15 -6.52
CA GLU A 154 -22.52 6.04 -6.41
C GLU A 154 -22.83 7.40 -5.78
N GLY A 155 -24.01 7.98 -6.10
CA GLY A 155 -24.41 9.25 -5.52
C GLY A 155 -24.70 9.20 -4.01
N ASP A 156 -25.18 8.07 -3.49
CA ASP A 156 -25.41 7.90 -2.06
C ASP A 156 -24.10 7.59 -1.32
N GLU A 157 -23.18 6.87 -1.96
CA GLU A 157 -21.83 6.67 -1.45
C GLU A 157 -21.07 7.99 -1.33
N ILE A 158 -21.11 8.84 -2.38
CA ILE A 158 -20.51 10.18 -2.37
C ILE A 158 -21.05 11.02 -1.21
N LYS A 159 -22.37 11.10 -1.03
CA LYS A 159 -22.98 11.85 0.07
C LYS A 159 -22.48 11.44 1.45
N ARG A 160 -22.16 10.16 1.65
CA ARG A 160 -21.65 9.63 2.92
C ARG A 160 -20.18 10.02 3.14
N ILE A 161 -19.33 9.88 2.10
CA ILE A 161 -17.88 9.98 2.27
C ILE A 161 -17.34 11.39 2.10
N GLU A 162 -17.87 12.18 1.16
CA GLU A 162 -17.34 13.50 0.80
C GLU A 162 -17.24 14.45 2.00
N PRO A 163 -18.30 14.65 2.82
CA PRO A 163 -18.22 15.55 3.96
C PRO A 163 -17.27 15.08 5.05
N VAL A 164 -17.09 13.75 5.24
CA VAL A 164 -16.16 13.18 6.20
C VAL A 164 -14.72 13.39 5.73
N ILE A 165 -14.43 13.06 4.47
CA ILE A 165 -13.10 13.26 3.86
C ILE A 165 -12.69 14.71 3.94
N ALA A 166 -13.58 15.65 3.58
CA ALA A 166 -13.29 17.07 3.60
C ALA A 166 -12.94 17.58 5.02
N ARG A 167 -13.56 17.04 6.07
CA ARG A 167 -13.23 17.37 7.46
C ARG A 167 -11.89 16.83 7.89
N LEU A 168 -11.64 15.55 7.62
CA LEU A 168 -10.38 14.91 7.95
C LEU A 168 -9.20 15.56 7.24
N ALA A 169 -9.34 15.84 5.94
CA ALA A 169 -8.30 16.50 5.13
C ALA A 169 -8.01 17.91 5.65
N ARG A 170 -9.05 18.73 5.96
CA ARG A 170 -8.89 20.06 6.58
C ARG A 170 -8.24 20.01 7.95
N ALA A 171 -8.48 18.96 8.73
CA ALA A 171 -7.79 18.72 9.98
C ALA A 171 -6.33 18.24 9.80
N GLY A 172 -5.87 18.13 8.56
CA GLY A 172 -4.50 17.73 8.21
C GLY A 172 -4.25 16.22 8.34
N HIS A 173 -5.26 15.37 8.31
CA HIS A 173 -5.07 13.92 8.27
C HIS A 173 -4.80 13.42 6.85
N ALA A 174 -3.97 12.38 6.71
CA ALA A 174 -3.82 11.66 5.45
C ALA A 174 -5.02 10.73 5.26
N VAL A 175 -5.76 10.94 4.17
CA VAL A 175 -7.00 10.21 3.89
C VAL A 175 -6.88 9.38 2.63
N SER A 176 -7.31 8.12 2.71
CA SER A 176 -7.55 7.20 1.62
C SER A 176 -9.05 7.01 1.41
N ILE A 177 -9.47 6.67 0.20
CA ILE A 177 -10.84 6.28 -0.13
C ILE A 177 -10.89 4.81 -0.55
N ASP A 178 -11.65 3.97 0.18
CA ASP A 178 -11.95 2.59 -0.21
C ASP A 178 -13.21 2.58 -1.08
N THR A 179 -13.02 2.48 -2.38
CA THR A 179 -14.09 2.38 -3.36
C THR A 179 -13.61 1.81 -4.67
N ARG A 180 -14.51 1.19 -5.42
CA ARG A 180 -14.27 0.67 -6.78
C ARG A 180 -14.95 1.49 -7.88
N LYS A 181 -15.64 2.59 -7.52
CA LYS A 181 -16.44 3.41 -8.45
C LYS A 181 -15.71 4.71 -8.79
N ALA A 182 -15.49 4.96 -10.07
CA ALA A 182 -14.73 6.11 -10.57
C ALA A 182 -15.31 7.47 -10.11
N ALA A 183 -16.64 7.61 -10.09
CA ALA A 183 -17.29 8.85 -9.65
C ALA A 183 -17.02 9.13 -8.15
N VAL A 184 -17.01 8.07 -7.32
CA VAL A 184 -16.69 8.18 -5.89
C VAL A 184 -15.23 8.53 -5.68
N MET A 185 -14.31 7.90 -6.46
CA MET A 185 -12.87 8.23 -6.46
C MET A 185 -12.65 9.71 -6.76
N GLN A 186 -13.30 10.22 -7.81
CA GLN A 186 -13.18 11.62 -8.21
C GLN A 186 -13.70 12.59 -7.13
N ALA A 187 -14.86 12.30 -6.55
CA ALA A 187 -15.43 13.11 -5.47
C ALA A 187 -14.51 13.12 -4.23
N ALA A 188 -14.00 11.96 -3.83
CA ALA A 188 -13.10 11.81 -2.71
C ALA A 188 -11.77 12.58 -2.90
N LEU A 189 -11.16 12.49 -4.08
CA LEU A 189 -9.95 13.27 -4.41
C LEU A 189 -10.24 14.76 -4.37
N GLY A 190 -11.40 15.21 -4.89
CA GLY A 190 -11.85 16.60 -4.82
C GLY A 190 -12.07 17.09 -3.39
N ALA A 191 -12.48 16.21 -2.49
CA ALA A 191 -12.67 16.49 -1.06
C ALA A 191 -11.35 16.46 -0.26
N GLY A 192 -10.23 16.01 -0.85
CA GLY A 192 -8.90 16.03 -0.24
C GLY A 192 -8.33 14.67 0.12
N ALA A 193 -8.91 13.55 -0.34
CA ALA A 193 -8.24 12.26 -0.27
C ALA A 193 -6.95 12.27 -1.11
N GLY A 194 -5.88 11.70 -0.59
CA GLY A 194 -4.58 11.61 -1.25
C GLY A 194 -4.27 10.23 -1.83
N MET A 195 -5.14 9.24 -1.62
CA MET A 195 -4.97 7.88 -2.10
C MET A 195 -6.31 7.22 -2.44
N ILE A 196 -6.30 6.38 -3.47
CA ILE A 196 -7.40 5.47 -3.81
C ILE A 196 -6.99 4.07 -3.39
N ASN A 197 -7.86 3.42 -2.63
CA ASN A 197 -7.79 2.01 -2.27
C ASN A 197 -8.92 1.27 -2.98
N ASP A 198 -8.59 0.48 -4.00
CA ASP A 198 -9.58 -0.28 -4.78
C ASP A 198 -9.21 -1.76 -4.82
N ILE A 199 -10.04 -2.58 -4.19
CA ILE A 199 -9.87 -4.04 -4.16
C ILE A 199 -9.89 -4.68 -5.55
N SER A 200 -10.51 -4.02 -6.53
CA SER A 200 -10.58 -4.51 -7.91
C SER A 200 -9.37 -4.14 -8.77
N ALA A 201 -8.42 -3.37 -8.22
CA ALA A 201 -7.26 -2.84 -8.96
C ALA A 201 -7.68 -2.04 -10.21
N LEU A 202 -8.70 -1.21 -10.09
CA LEU A 202 -9.30 -0.35 -11.12
C LEU A 202 -9.96 -1.14 -12.28
N LEU A 203 -10.37 -2.40 -12.01
CA LEU A 203 -10.99 -3.26 -13.03
C LEU A 203 -12.52 -3.30 -12.94
N TYR A 204 -13.13 -2.66 -11.94
CA TYR A 204 -14.58 -2.67 -11.76
C TYR A 204 -15.30 -1.62 -12.60
N ASP A 205 -14.75 -0.43 -12.71
CA ASP A 205 -15.33 0.71 -13.44
C ASP A 205 -14.36 1.16 -14.53
N ASP A 206 -14.76 1.03 -15.79
CA ASP A 206 -13.93 1.40 -16.95
C ASP A 206 -13.53 2.87 -16.97
N ARG A 207 -14.21 3.73 -16.19
CA ARG A 207 -13.90 5.15 -16.04
C ARG A 207 -12.80 5.43 -15.01
N ALA A 208 -12.28 4.41 -14.30
CA ALA A 208 -11.30 4.57 -13.21
C ALA A 208 -9.85 4.81 -13.69
N LEU A 209 -9.58 4.66 -15.01
CA LEU A 209 -8.26 4.84 -15.63
C LEU A 209 -8.22 6.07 -16.55
#